data_5b83d9aadae0986a325c5744b3aaf913
#
_entry.id   5b83d9aadae0986a325c5744b3aaf913
#
_cell.length_a   1.000
_cell.length_b   1.000
_cell.length_c   1.000
_cell.angle_alpha   90.00
_cell.angle_beta   90.00
_cell.angle_gamma   90.00
#
_symmetry.space_group_name_H-M   'P 1'
#
loop_
_entity.id
_entity.type
_entity.pdbx_description
1 polymer ?
#
loop_
_entity_poly.entity_id
_entity_poly.type
_entity_poly.pdbx_seq_one_letter_code
_entity_poly.pdbx_strand_id
1 'polypeptide(L)'
;MTQTIHRVRLATGFFTLALLLTAGCQSETSEAPDSNQAAAPQTNQPAPSPAELSAETFFDPDHIVEVDIRVPEQSWDTIRIQARDFASALIKQRAASPFTYVKADVTINGVVIKDVGLRKKGFLGSLDDHRPSLKIKFAEYVDQSPASGFDRLTLNNNKQDPTRLSQLLSYRFFNQSGTVAPRCNLARVTVNGKYLGIYSNVESIKPPMLENGFGDGSGALFEGTVVDFYVDSVEKFEKKNKQADYEPLHEIARLLAEADVDLAALGQLVDIESFINFWATESLLGFWDGYNNNQNNFFIYQDPADDKFDFIPWGADALFQENMPLPPFLVRPRFVNWQSLLANQLYRIPETQQRYHERMNELLEKYWSEETLLAQVNSLQERLTELVHEDNKDFTQACDRFRSFIKTRRGRLEKEMADGPVTLKGRAKIPFYFRQTGHISLAYEARWFDTTPQQPEQLGSVTIDMELAGEKIQFKQIGVFSEHSKWPPLPPNVPKPPSIVFIGTRVSDGETLTLGFGVPIEMFKPTEKDQTVQIGGIVIEGEFGKPGAEVKMVSGRGTFSKAEMKEGSAVTGTIEVFITEPVGDRRQE
;
A
#
# COMPACT_ATOMS: atom_id res chain seq x y z
N MET A 1 -1.77 -0.68 36.17
CA MET A 1 -0.41 -1.09 35.76
C MET A 1 -0.39 -1.95 34.49
N THR A 2 -1.29 -2.89 34.32
CA THR A 2 -1.37 -3.80 33.14
C THR A 2 -1.81 -3.10 31.82
N GLN A 3 -2.67 -2.10 31.88
CA GLN A 3 -3.17 -1.37 30.70
C GLN A 3 -2.12 -0.46 30.03
N THR A 4 -1.21 0.13 30.80
CA THR A 4 -0.16 1.03 30.28
C THR A 4 0.93 0.25 29.53
N ILE A 5 1.27 -0.96 30.03
CA ILE A 5 2.24 -1.83 29.39
C ILE A 5 1.73 -2.38 28.05
N HIS A 6 0.40 -2.57 27.92
CA HIS A 6 -0.23 -2.99 26.64
C HIS A 6 -0.22 -1.88 25.59
N ARG A 7 -0.46 -0.61 25.98
CA ARG A 7 -0.41 0.53 25.04
C ARG A 7 0.99 0.74 24.46
N VAL A 8 2.03 0.63 25.28
CA VAL A 8 3.42 0.74 24.82
C VAL A 8 3.80 -0.43 23.90
N ARG A 9 3.37 -1.67 24.21
CA ARG A 9 3.65 -2.84 23.35
C ARG A 9 2.92 -2.80 22.00
N LEU A 10 1.70 -2.27 21.93
CA LEU A 10 0.97 -2.09 20.68
C LEU A 10 1.58 -0.99 19.80
N ALA A 11 1.91 0.16 20.36
CA ALA A 11 2.60 1.23 19.63
C ALA A 11 3.97 0.74 19.12
N THR A 12 4.72 -0.03 19.92
CA THR A 12 6.03 -0.58 19.54
C THR A 12 5.91 -1.62 18.41
N GLY A 13 4.89 -2.50 18.44
CA GLY A 13 4.68 -3.51 17.40
C GLY A 13 4.32 -2.90 16.04
N PHE A 14 3.46 -1.89 16.00
CA PHE A 14 3.10 -1.17 14.76
C PHE A 14 4.22 -0.30 14.21
N PHE A 15 5.02 0.30 15.08
CA PHE A 15 6.19 1.10 14.68
C PHE A 15 7.25 0.25 13.99
N THR A 16 7.54 -0.93 14.53
CA THR A 16 8.50 -1.88 13.92
C THR A 16 8.01 -2.32 12.53
N LEU A 17 6.70 -2.47 12.34
CA LEU A 17 6.12 -2.86 11.06
C LEU A 17 6.20 -1.74 10.00
N ALA A 18 5.86 -0.50 10.36
CA ALA A 18 5.88 0.62 9.42
C ALA A 18 7.30 0.96 8.94
N LEU A 19 8.31 0.81 9.80
CA LEU A 19 9.70 1.11 9.44
C LEU A 19 10.49 -0.09 8.90
N LEU A 20 10.14 -1.34 9.23
CA LEU A 20 10.70 -2.49 8.54
C LEU A 20 10.32 -2.53 7.06
N LEU A 21 9.14 -1.97 6.70
CA LEU A 21 8.71 -1.84 5.31
C LEU A 21 9.40 -0.67 4.57
N THR A 22 9.92 0.33 5.29
CA THR A 22 10.69 1.45 4.70
C THR A 22 12.20 1.22 4.68
N ALA A 23 12.73 0.41 5.61
CA ALA A 23 14.17 0.15 5.75
C ALA A 23 14.73 -0.90 4.75
N GLY A 24 13.87 -1.52 3.93
CA GLY A 24 14.28 -2.51 2.91
C GLY A 24 14.94 -1.93 1.65
N CYS A 25 15.22 -0.63 1.59
CA CYS A 25 15.83 0.04 0.43
C CYS A 25 17.13 0.73 0.80
N GLN A 26 18.20 -0.04 0.95
CA GLN A 26 19.54 0.53 0.81
C GLN A 26 20.45 -0.49 0.13
N SER A 27 20.76 -0.20 -1.12
CA SER A 27 21.87 -0.81 -1.83
C SER A 27 23.16 -0.10 -1.47
N GLU A 28 24.20 -0.87 -1.21
CA GLU A 28 25.57 -0.40 -1.09
C GLU A 28 25.95 0.43 -2.31
N THR A 29 26.54 1.59 -2.07
CA THR A 29 27.20 2.39 -3.12
C THR A 29 28.48 1.66 -3.55
N SER A 30 28.41 0.89 -4.62
CA SER A 30 29.59 0.50 -5.37
C SER A 30 29.80 1.52 -6.49
N GLU A 31 30.98 2.14 -6.51
CA GLU A 31 31.46 2.93 -7.63
C GLU A 31 31.39 2.11 -8.92
N ALA A 32 30.80 2.69 -9.95
CA ALA A 32 30.69 2.07 -11.25
C ALA A 32 32.04 2.06 -11.98
N PRO A 33 32.46 0.95 -12.59
CA PRO A 33 33.45 1.00 -13.63
C PRO A 33 32.79 1.42 -14.94
N ASP A 34 33.40 2.38 -15.60
CA ASP A 34 33.16 2.72 -17.01
C ASP A 34 33.15 1.47 -17.87
N SER A 35 32.06 1.16 -18.53
CA SER A 35 32.03 0.11 -19.53
C SER A 35 31.09 0.42 -20.69
N ASN A 36 31.67 0.41 -21.85
CA ASN A 36 31.11 0.36 -23.18
C ASN A 36 29.70 -0.20 -23.29
N GLN A 37 28.76 0.68 -23.67
CA GLN A 37 27.44 0.30 -24.11
C GLN A 37 27.52 -0.44 -25.44
N ALA A 38 27.22 -1.71 -25.43
CA ALA A 38 26.84 -2.43 -26.65
C ALA A 38 25.41 -2.02 -27.02
N ALA A 39 25.25 -1.37 -28.17
CA ALA A 39 23.94 -1.03 -28.72
C ALA A 39 23.14 -2.31 -28.99
N ALA A 40 21.93 -2.39 -28.42
CA ALA A 40 20.96 -3.44 -28.75
C ALA A 40 20.61 -3.37 -30.25
N PRO A 41 20.37 -4.49 -30.92
CA PRO A 41 20.01 -4.49 -32.32
C PRO A 41 18.67 -3.81 -32.53
N GLN A 42 18.67 -2.73 -33.31
CA GLN A 42 17.45 -2.07 -33.78
C GLN A 42 16.77 -2.99 -34.81
N THR A 43 15.67 -3.61 -34.41
CA THR A 43 14.75 -4.23 -35.36
C THR A 43 13.99 -3.12 -36.08
N ASN A 44 14.25 -2.98 -37.38
CA ASN A 44 13.51 -2.09 -38.29
C ASN A 44 12.08 -2.65 -38.52
N GLN A 45 11.19 -2.54 -37.53
CA GLN A 45 9.76 -2.65 -37.77
C GLN A 45 9.16 -1.24 -37.88
N PRO A 46 8.23 -1.00 -38.82
CA PRO A 46 7.55 0.28 -38.91
C PRO A 46 6.80 0.57 -37.60
N ALA A 47 6.84 1.81 -37.15
CA ALA A 47 6.13 2.23 -35.92
C ALA A 47 4.64 1.90 -36.05
N PRO A 48 4.06 1.19 -35.06
CA PRO A 48 2.66 0.83 -35.08
C PRO A 48 1.77 2.08 -35.04
N SER A 49 0.58 2.01 -35.65
CA SER A 49 -0.36 3.12 -35.65
C SER A 49 -1.09 3.24 -34.29
N PRO A 50 -1.59 4.44 -33.89
CA PRO A 50 -2.35 4.63 -32.66
C PRO A 50 -3.56 3.70 -32.50
N ALA A 51 -4.11 3.18 -33.60
CA ALA A 51 -5.22 2.21 -33.64
C ALA A 51 -4.86 0.82 -33.07
N GLU A 52 -3.57 0.54 -32.82
CA GLU A 52 -3.10 -0.75 -32.30
C GLU A 52 -3.09 -0.85 -30.76
N LEU A 53 -3.33 0.26 -30.03
CA LEU A 53 -3.46 0.24 -28.58
C LEU A 53 -4.94 0.03 -28.20
N SER A 54 -5.44 -1.19 -28.35
CA SER A 54 -6.78 -1.56 -27.85
C SER A 54 -6.67 -2.37 -26.56
N ALA A 55 -7.61 -2.17 -25.63
CA ALA A 55 -7.62 -2.89 -24.35
C ALA A 55 -7.66 -4.42 -24.52
N GLU A 56 -8.26 -4.93 -25.59
CA GLU A 56 -8.33 -6.38 -25.87
C GLU A 56 -6.95 -6.99 -26.08
N THR A 57 -6.12 -6.36 -26.91
CA THR A 57 -4.78 -6.86 -27.23
C THR A 57 -3.73 -6.39 -26.23
N PHE A 58 -3.93 -5.21 -25.66
CA PHE A 58 -2.98 -4.59 -24.74
C PHE A 58 -2.86 -5.35 -23.42
N PHE A 59 -3.95 -5.85 -22.86
CA PHE A 59 -3.97 -6.65 -21.62
C PHE A 59 -3.90 -8.15 -21.87
N ASP A 60 -3.45 -8.60 -23.03
CA ASP A 60 -3.17 -10.01 -23.26
C ASP A 60 -2.13 -10.49 -22.22
N PRO A 61 -2.47 -11.49 -21.39
CA PRO A 61 -1.59 -11.96 -20.32
C PRO A 61 -0.28 -12.62 -20.82
N ASP A 62 -0.24 -12.99 -22.08
CA ASP A 62 0.95 -13.57 -22.72
C ASP A 62 1.83 -12.50 -23.40
N HIS A 63 1.42 -11.23 -23.38
CA HIS A 63 2.18 -10.12 -23.91
C HIS A 63 2.97 -9.39 -22.81
N ILE A 64 4.27 -9.09 -23.04
CA ILE A 64 5.07 -8.19 -22.20
C ILE A 64 5.10 -6.83 -22.89
N VAL A 65 4.47 -5.84 -22.28
CA VAL A 65 4.36 -4.48 -22.82
C VAL A 65 5.70 -3.76 -22.66
N GLU A 66 6.20 -3.16 -23.74
CA GLU A 66 7.36 -2.26 -23.68
C GLU A 66 6.90 -0.84 -23.32
N VAL A 67 7.44 -0.28 -22.24
CA VAL A 67 7.11 1.07 -21.75
C VAL A 67 8.40 1.86 -21.55
N ASP A 68 8.64 2.86 -22.40
CA ASP A 68 9.75 3.81 -22.29
C ASP A 68 9.20 5.19 -21.92
N ILE A 69 9.64 5.74 -20.80
CA ILE A 69 9.19 7.01 -20.24
C ILE A 69 10.32 8.03 -20.34
N ARG A 70 10.01 9.21 -20.89
CA ARG A 70 10.91 10.37 -20.92
C ARG A 70 10.32 11.49 -20.09
N VAL A 71 11.03 11.91 -19.06
CA VAL A 71 10.60 12.92 -18.12
C VAL A 71 11.80 13.79 -17.72
N PRO A 72 11.64 15.12 -17.49
CA PRO A 72 12.73 15.95 -16.99
C PRO A 72 13.30 15.37 -15.68
N GLU A 73 14.64 15.31 -15.56
CA GLU A 73 15.31 14.69 -14.39
C GLU A 73 14.83 15.28 -13.05
N GLN A 74 14.71 16.60 -12.95
CA GLN A 74 14.20 17.24 -11.74
C GLN A 74 12.77 16.83 -11.41
N SER A 75 11.93 16.63 -12.42
CA SER A 75 10.54 16.15 -12.23
C SER A 75 10.53 14.69 -11.78
N TRP A 76 11.40 13.86 -12.36
CA TRP A 76 11.58 12.46 -11.95
C TRP A 76 12.01 12.36 -10.49
N ASP A 77 13.05 13.09 -10.10
CA ASP A 77 13.54 13.13 -8.72
C ASP A 77 12.46 13.58 -7.75
N THR A 78 11.66 14.58 -8.14
CA THR A 78 10.54 15.05 -7.31
C THR A 78 9.50 13.97 -7.06
N ILE A 79 9.03 13.27 -8.11
CA ILE A 79 7.93 12.30 -7.95
C ILE A 79 8.38 10.98 -7.33
N ARG A 80 9.59 10.49 -7.63
CA ARG A 80 10.05 9.19 -7.15
C ARG A 80 10.20 9.12 -5.63
N ILE A 81 10.55 10.23 -4.95
CA ILE A 81 10.68 10.31 -3.49
C ILE A 81 9.35 10.60 -2.77
N GLN A 82 8.29 10.97 -3.49
CA GLN A 82 6.99 11.17 -2.86
C GLN A 82 6.52 9.88 -2.17
N ALA A 83 6.00 10.01 -0.96
CA ALA A 83 5.51 8.89 -0.18
C ALA A 83 4.23 9.28 0.55
N ARG A 84 3.41 8.29 0.86
CA ARG A 84 2.31 8.41 1.80
C ARG A 84 2.77 7.77 3.10
N ASP A 85 2.78 8.53 4.18
CA ASP A 85 3.09 7.97 5.48
C ASP A 85 1.91 7.16 6.04
N PHE A 86 2.22 6.32 7.02
CA PHE A 86 1.26 5.37 7.57
C PHE A 86 0.05 6.05 8.24
N ALA A 87 0.28 7.10 9.02
CA ALA A 87 -0.79 7.75 9.76
C ALA A 87 -1.75 8.50 8.83
N SER A 88 -1.23 9.28 7.86
CA SER A 88 -2.07 10.00 6.89
C SER A 88 -2.86 9.08 5.96
N ALA A 89 -2.36 7.88 5.69
CA ALA A 89 -3.08 6.91 4.88
C ALA A 89 -4.28 6.27 5.60
N LEU A 90 -4.20 6.13 6.92
CA LEU A 90 -5.20 5.48 7.76
C LEU A 90 -5.99 6.45 8.63
N ILE A 91 -5.85 7.76 8.44
CA ILE A 91 -6.64 8.75 9.18
C ILE A 91 -8.12 8.71 8.76
N LYS A 92 -9.04 8.89 9.70
CA LYS A 92 -10.49 8.83 9.43
C LYS A 92 -10.92 9.88 8.39
N GLN A 93 -10.40 11.10 8.51
CA GLN A 93 -10.57 12.14 7.49
C GLN A 93 -9.40 12.06 6.51
N ARG A 94 -9.69 11.62 5.31
CA ARG A 94 -8.67 11.31 4.31
C ARG A 94 -7.84 12.54 3.94
N ALA A 95 -6.55 12.48 4.17
CA ALA A 95 -5.61 13.50 3.71
C ALA A 95 -5.51 13.52 2.17
N ALA A 96 -5.24 14.70 1.60
CA ALA A 96 -4.98 14.82 0.17
C ALA A 96 -3.84 13.88 -0.27
N SER A 97 -3.94 13.37 -1.50
CA SER A 97 -2.87 12.51 -2.04
C SER A 97 -1.55 13.27 -2.12
N PRO A 98 -0.45 12.72 -1.58
CA PRO A 98 0.87 13.35 -1.71
C PRO A 98 1.47 13.22 -3.12
N PHE A 99 0.87 12.39 -3.97
CA PHE A 99 1.37 12.10 -5.31
C PHE A 99 0.85 13.12 -6.32
N THR A 100 1.78 13.84 -6.96
CA THR A 100 1.49 14.86 -7.96
C THR A 100 1.85 14.39 -9.36
N TYR A 101 1.10 14.85 -10.37
CA TYR A 101 1.45 14.60 -11.75
C TYR A 101 2.55 15.55 -12.23
N VAL A 102 3.46 15.02 -13.04
CA VAL A 102 4.43 15.77 -13.83
C VAL A 102 4.25 15.42 -15.30
N LYS A 103 4.61 16.36 -16.19
CA LYS A 103 4.54 16.16 -17.64
C LYS A 103 5.66 15.22 -18.08
N ALA A 104 5.32 14.23 -18.93
CA ALA A 104 6.25 13.28 -19.50
C ALA A 104 5.79 12.88 -20.93
N ASP A 105 6.69 12.25 -21.67
CA ASP A 105 6.36 11.50 -22.89
C ASP A 105 6.49 10.00 -22.61
N VAL A 106 5.66 9.19 -23.22
CA VAL A 106 5.74 7.73 -23.10
C VAL A 106 5.70 7.07 -24.46
N THR A 107 6.53 6.06 -24.65
CA THR A 107 6.46 5.16 -25.79
C THR A 107 5.96 3.79 -25.32
N ILE A 108 4.85 3.33 -25.88
CA ILE A 108 4.23 2.04 -25.52
C ILE A 108 4.23 1.16 -26.78
N ASN A 109 4.95 0.04 -26.74
CA ASN A 109 5.09 -0.87 -27.89
C ASN A 109 5.46 -0.12 -29.18
N GLY A 110 6.33 0.90 -29.10
CA GLY A 110 6.74 1.74 -30.22
C GLY A 110 5.81 2.93 -30.53
N VAL A 111 4.61 3.02 -29.96
CA VAL A 111 3.68 4.15 -30.12
C VAL A 111 4.07 5.28 -29.17
N VAL A 112 4.40 6.45 -29.70
CA VAL A 112 4.78 7.63 -28.92
C VAL A 112 3.54 8.45 -28.54
N ILE A 113 3.35 8.67 -27.24
CA ILE A 113 2.28 9.50 -26.69
C ILE A 113 2.95 10.64 -25.90
N LYS A 114 2.75 11.86 -26.36
CA LYS A 114 3.37 13.04 -25.77
C LYS A 114 2.49 13.68 -24.69
N ASP A 115 3.13 14.49 -23.84
CA ASP A 115 2.46 15.35 -22.85
C ASP A 115 1.52 14.59 -21.90
N VAL A 116 1.85 13.37 -21.53
CA VAL A 116 1.11 12.57 -20.57
C VAL A 116 1.40 13.02 -19.13
N GLY A 117 0.46 12.73 -18.22
CA GLY A 117 0.68 12.88 -16.80
C GLY A 117 1.36 11.64 -16.21
N LEU A 118 2.54 11.79 -15.64
CA LEU A 118 3.26 10.76 -14.90
C LEU A 118 3.24 11.06 -13.41
N ARG A 119 2.93 10.09 -12.56
CA ARG A 119 3.08 10.21 -11.09
C ARG A 119 3.46 8.88 -10.45
N LYS A 120 4.07 8.97 -9.27
CA LYS A 120 4.20 7.82 -8.37
C LYS A 120 2.84 7.39 -7.83
N LYS A 121 2.72 6.14 -7.46
CA LYS A 121 1.61 5.55 -6.70
C LYS A 121 2.14 4.58 -5.66
N GLY A 122 1.25 4.11 -4.81
CA GLY A 122 1.52 3.03 -3.87
C GLY A 122 1.31 3.45 -2.43
N PHE A 123 1.35 2.44 -1.57
CA PHE A 123 1.31 2.57 -0.13
C PHE A 123 2.29 1.55 0.46
N LEU A 124 2.66 1.64 1.69
CA LEU A 124 3.65 0.85 2.44
C LEU A 124 4.43 -0.21 1.64
N GLY A 125 3.81 -1.33 1.29
CA GLY A 125 4.45 -2.45 0.64
C GLY A 125 4.97 -2.21 -0.79
N SER A 126 4.49 -1.15 -1.46
CA SER A 126 4.90 -0.79 -2.83
C SER A 126 5.69 0.52 -2.92
N LEU A 127 6.01 1.16 -1.79
CA LEU A 127 6.85 2.37 -1.79
C LEU A 127 8.30 2.00 -2.07
N ASP A 128 8.85 2.64 -3.10
CA ASP A 128 10.23 2.49 -3.54
C ASP A 128 10.67 3.76 -4.27
N ASP A 129 11.90 4.24 -4.05
CA ASP A 129 12.40 5.47 -4.63
C ASP A 129 13.23 5.21 -5.91
N HIS A 130 13.77 3.99 -6.03
CA HIS A 130 14.55 3.57 -7.19
C HIS A 130 13.67 2.95 -8.27
N ARG A 131 12.68 2.15 -7.86
CA ARG A 131 11.72 1.47 -8.72
C ARG A 131 10.28 1.76 -8.27
N PRO A 132 9.82 3.02 -8.35
CA PRO A 132 8.48 3.40 -7.88
C PRO A 132 7.38 2.75 -8.72
N SER A 133 6.29 2.37 -8.09
CA SER A 133 5.05 2.10 -8.82
C SER A 133 4.55 3.38 -9.48
N LEU A 134 4.11 3.29 -10.73
CA LEU A 134 3.80 4.45 -11.56
C LEU A 134 2.35 4.45 -12.04
N LYS A 135 1.82 5.64 -12.28
CA LYS A 135 0.56 5.86 -12.97
C LYS A 135 0.77 6.86 -14.08
N ILE A 136 0.36 6.49 -15.28
CA ILE A 136 0.42 7.34 -16.47
C ILE A 136 -1.01 7.64 -16.90
N LYS A 137 -1.39 8.91 -17.00
CA LYS A 137 -2.70 9.34 -17.50
C LYS A 137 -2.50 10.07 -18.82
N PHE A 138 -3.13 9.58 -19.88
CA PHE A 138 -2.87 10.09 -21.22
C PHE A 138 -3.36 11.54 -21.39
N ALA A 139 -4.55 11.83 -20.94
CA ALA A 139 -5.19 13.15 -21.07
C ALA A 139 -5.06 14.03 -19.81
N GLU A 140 -3.87 14.08 -19.16
CA GLU A 140 -3.67 14.94 -17.99
C GLU A 140 -3.38 16.39 -18.37
N TYR A 141 -2.60 16.61 -19.42
CA TYR A 141 -2.14 17.93 -19.85
C TYR A 141 -2.65 18.33 -21.24
N VAL A 142 -3.03 17.36 -22.07
CA VAL A 142 -3.53 17.54 -23.42
C VAL A 142 -4.74 16.63 -23.59
N ASP A 143 -5.81 17.12 -24.20
CA ASP A 143 -6.98 16.31 -24.53
C ASP A 143 -6.64 15.34 -25.67
N GLN A 144 -6.47 14.06 -25.33
CA GLN A 144 -6.06 13.00 -26.25
C GLN A 144 -6.57 11.63 -25.81
N SER A 145 -6.85 10.78 -26.78
CA SER A 145 -7.29 9.40 -26.56
C SER A 145 -6.49 8.46 -27.48
N PRO A 146 -5.21 8.17 -27.13
CA PRO A 146 -4.31 7.38 -27.96
C PRO A 146 -4.60 5.89 -27.93
N ALA A 147 -5.50 5.44 -27.07
CA ALA A 147 -5.85 4.03 -26.88
C ALA A 147 -7.37 3.85 -26.83
N SER A 148 -7.85 2.67 -27.24
CA SER A 148 -9.25 2.28 -27.15
C SER A 148 -9.51 1.40 -25.93
N GLY A 149 -10.51 1.74 -25.12
CA GLY A 149 -10.93 1.00 -23.95
C GLY A 149 -10.07 1.21 -22.69
N PHE A 150 -9.06 2.11 -22.72
CA PHE A 150 -8.33 2.56 -21.53
C PHE A 150 -7.71 3.95 -21.74
N ASP A 151 -7.57 4.71 -20.65
CA ASP A 151 -7.08 6.11 -20.66
C ASP A 151 -5.78 6.29 -19.85
N ARG A 152 -5.27 5.22 -19.28
CA ARG A 152 -4.12 5.26 -18.35
C ARG A 152 -3.44 3.92 -18.18
N LEU A 153 -2.20 3.95 -17.71
CA LEU A 153 -1.47 2.78 -17.24
C LEU A 153 -1.36 2.80 -15.72
N THR A 154 -1.46 1.62 -15.11
CA THR A 154 -1.12 1.39 -13.71
C THR A 154 -0.02 0.34 -13.64
N LEU A 155 1.21 0.81 -13.42
CA LEU A 155 2.42 -0.01 -13.39
C LEU A 155 2.81 -0.26 -11.93
N ASN A 156 2.62 -1.49 -11.46
CA ASN A 156 2.99 -1.89 -10.11
C ASN A 156 4.39 -2.51 -10.10
N ASN A 157 5.26 -1.99 -9.24
CA ASN A 157 6.67 -2.40 -9.16
C ASN A 157 6.87 -3.82 -8.59
N ASN A 158 5.83 -4.48 -8.08
CA ASN A 158 5.87 -5.80 -7.46
C ASN A 158 6.93 -5.92 -6.34
N LYS A 159 7.12 -4.88 -5.54
CA LYS A 159 8.13 -4.89 -4.47
C LYS A 159 7.92 -6.03 -3.47
N GLN A 160 6.66 -6.38 -3.18
CA GLN A 160 6.30 -7.47 -2.27
C GLN A 160 6.33 -8.86 -2.92
N ASP A 161 6.43 -8.92 -4.26
CA ASP A 161 6.47 -10.16 -5.03
C ASP A 161 7.76 -10.29 -5.84
N PRO A 162 8.78 -10.97 -5.32
CA PRO A 162 10.00 -11.23 -6.09
C PRO A 162 9.77 -12.05 -7.36
N THR A 163 8.66 -12.81 -7.46
CA THR A 163 8.34 -13.60 -8.66
C THR A 163 7.82 -12.75 -9.82
N ARG A 164 7.19 -11.59 -9.54
CA ARG A 164 6.46 -10.74 -10.51
C ARG A 164 5.19 -11.41 -11.08
N LEU A 165 4.77 -12.56 -10.55
CA LEU A 165 3.70 -13.38 -11.09
C LEU A 165 2.37 -13.27 -10.33
N SER A 166 2.42 -12.83 -9.08
CA SER A 166 1.28 -12.87 -8.15
C SER A 166 0.04 -12.16 -8.71
N GLN A 167 0.17 -10.91 -9.15
CA GLN A 167 -0.96 -10.16 -9.71
C GLN A 167 -1.49 -10.75 -11.00
N LEU A 168 -0.60 -11.13 -11.91
CA LEU A 168 -0.98 -11.72 -13.19
C LEU A 168 -1.79 -13.02 -12.99
N LEU A 169 -1.26 -13.94 -12.19
CA LEU A 169 -1.90 -15.25 -11.99
C LEU A 169 -3.16 -15.16 -11.11
N SER A 170 -3.15 -14.28 -10.10
CA SER A 170 -4.34 -14.11 -9.24
C SER A 170 -5.51 -13.48 -9.97
N TYR A 171 -5.32 -12.38 -10.71
CA TYR A 171 -6.41 -11.76 -11.46
C TYR A 171 -6.94 -12.67 -12.57
N ARG A 172 -6.05 -13.42 -13.24
CA ARG A 172 -6.47 -14.47 -14.18
C ARG A 172 -7.35 -15.51 -13.50
N PHE A 173 -6.96 -15.99 -12.31
CA PHE A 173 -7.72 -16.98 -11.56
C PHE A 173 -9.09 -16.46 -11.10
N PHE A 174 -9.13 -15.21 -10.57
CA PHE A 174 -10.39 -14.56 -10.19
C PHE A 174 -11.37 -14.51 -11.38
N ASN A 175 -10.92 -14.01 -12.55
CA ASN A 175 -11.75 -13.94 -13.75
C ASN A 175 -12.20 -15.33 -14.23
N GLN A 176 -11.30 -16.32 -14.24
CA GLN A 176 -11.64 -17.69 -14.65
C GLN A 176 -12.64 -18.35 -13.72
N SER A 177 -12.60 -18.05 -12.42
CA SER A 177 -13.52 -18.57 -11.41
C SER A 177 -14.81 -17.75 -11.26
N GLY A 178 -15.05 -16.75 -12.12
CA GLY A 178 -16.29 -15.98 -12.17
C GLY A 178 -16.35 -14.78 -11.23
N THR A 179 -15.21 -14.33 -10.67
CA THR A 179 -15.13 -13.03 -9.98
C THR A 179 -14.55 -11.99 -10.92
N VAL A 180 -15.26 -10.91 -11.17
CA VAL A 180 -14.74 -9.80 -11.99
C VAL A 180 -13.49 -9.22 -11.35
N ALA A 181 -12.38 -9.21 -12.09
CA ALA A 181 -11.10 -8.70 -11.64
C ALA A 181 -10.41 -7.92 -12.78
N PRO A 182 -9.48 -6.98 -12.46
CA PRO A 182 -8.69 -6.30 -13.46
C PRO A 182 -7.96 -7.26 -14.41
N ARG A 183 -7.90 -6.94 -15.70
CA ARG A 183 -6.95 -7.61 -16.59
C ARG A 183 -5.53 -7.20 -16.19
N CYS A 184 -4.59 -8.10 -16.36
CA CYS A 184 -3.21 -7.87 -15.97
C CYS A 184 -2.28 -8.60 -16.91
N ASN A 185 -1.20 -7.91 -17.29
CA ASN A 185 -0.03 -8.50 -17.92
C ASN A 185 1.25 -7.88 -17.36
N LEU A 186 2.37 -8.18 -17.94
CA LEU A 186 3.67 -7.67 -17.51
C LEU A 186 4.13 -6.54 -18.42
N ALA A 187 4.89 -5.59 -17.86
CA ALA A 187 5.49 -4.50 -18.59
C ALA A 187 6.99 -4.40 -18.28
N ARG A 188 7.79 -4.23 -19.34
CA ARG A 188 9.20 -3.88 -19.26
C ARG A 188 9.31 -2.35 -19.22
N VAL A 189 9.76 -1.79 -18.09
CA VAL A 189 9.72 -0.35 -17.86
C VAL A 189 11.11 0.26 -17.89
N THR A 190 11.28 1.30 -18.71
CA THR A 190 12.49 2.13 -18.80
C THR A 190 12.11 3.59 -18.54
N VAL A 191 12.92 4.30 -17.76
CA VAL A 191 12.76 5.75 -17.51
C VAL A 191 14.06 6.47 -17.83
N ASN A 192 14.02 7.44 -18.74
CA ASN A 192 15.19 8.20 -19.19
C ASN A 192 16.37 7.31 -19.63
N GLY A 193 16.08 6.17 -20.28
CA GLY A 193 17.07 5.20 -20.70
C GLY A 193 17.56 4.24 -19.61
N LYS A 194 17.15 4.43 -18.36
CA LYS A 194 17.46 3.50 -17.26
C LYS A 194 16.38 2.42 -17.16
N TYR A 195 16.78 1.17 -17.29
CA TYR A 195 15.89 0.03 -17.09
C TYR A 195 15.50 -0.12 -15.62
N LEU A 196 14.20 -0.16 -15.31
CA LEU A 196 13.68 -0.34 -13.97
C LEU A 196 13.20 -1.78 -13.68
N GLY A 197 13.13 -2.63 -14.71
CA GLY A 197 12.73 -4.03 -14.57
C GLY A 197 11.29 -4.30 -14.99
N ILE A 198 10.79 -5.46 -14.57
CA ILE A 198 9.44 -5.93 -14.87
C ILE A 198 8.45 -5.42 -13.83
N TYR A 199 7.33 -4.88 -14.32
CA TYR A 199 6.20 -4.38 -13.57
C TYR A 199 4.94 -5.18 -13.92
N SER A 200 3.98 -5.27 -13.01
CA SER A 200 2.62 -5.66 -13.39
C SER A 200 1.90 -4.45 -13.98
N ASN A 201 1.42 -4.58 -15.21
CA ASN A 201 0.54 -3.63 -15.86
C ASN A 201 -0.90 -4.03 -15.57
N VAL A 202 -1.51 -3.34 -14.62
CA VAL A 202 -2.84 -3.68 -14.10
C VAL A 202 -3.87 -2.74 -14.68
N GLU A 203 -4.96 -3.28 -15.23
CA GLU A 203 -6.09 -2.50 -15.69
C GLU A 203 -6.67 -1.67 -14.54
N SER A 204 -6.91 -0.39 -14.78
CA SER A 204 -7.49 0.47 -13.76
C SER A 204 -8.99 0.21 -13.63
N ILE A 205 -9.50 0.05 -12.41
CA ILE A 205 -10.94 -0.09 -12.15
C ILE A 205 -11.61 1.25 -12.45
N LYS A 206 -12.20 1.34 -13.65
CA LYS A 206 -12.83 2.51 -14.26
C LYS A 206 -13.97 2.04 -15.16
N PRO A 207 -14.86 2.97 -15.63
CA PRO A 207 -16.01 2.58 -16.43
C PRO A 207 -15.73 1.55 -17.53
N PRO A 208 -14.65 1.62 -18.35
CA PRO A 208 -14.43 0.60 -19.38
C PRO A 208 -14.18 -0.80 -18.83
N MET A 209 -13.47 -0.93 -17.70
CA MET A 209 -13.25 -2.22 -17.03
C MET A 209 -14.56 -2.75 -16.43
N LEU A 210 -15.33 -1.87 -15.79
CA LEU A 210 -16.62 -2.21 -15.18
C LEU A 210 -17.64 -2.61 -16.24
N GLU A 211 -17.72 -1.87 -17.34
CA GLU A 211 -18.57 -2.22 -18.49
C GLU A 211 -18.21 -3.58 -19.08
N ASN A 212 -16.90 -3.87 -19.20
CA ASN A 212 -16.45 -5.18 -19.68
C ASN A 212 -16.80 -6.32 -18.72
N GLY A 213 -16.75 -6.09 -17.41
CA GLY A 213 -16.98 -7.11 -16.38
C GLY A 213 -18.45 -7.30 -16.01
N PHE A 214 -19.22 -6.21 -15.93
CA PHE A 214 -20.62 -6.21 -15.44
C PHE A 214 -21.64 -5.85 -16.53
N GLY A 215 -21.20 -5.41 -17.71
CA GLY A 215 -22.06 -4.95 -18.80
C GLY A 215 -22.45 -3.48 -18.70
N ASP A 216 -22.26 -2.84 -17.56
CA ASP A 216 -22.46 -1.41 -17.33
C ASP A 216 -21.33 -0.87 -16.44
N GLY A 217 -20.78 0.27 -16.76
CA GLY A 217 -19.71 0.94 -16.00
C GLY A 217 -20.18 2.18 -15.21
N SER A 218 -21.49 2.43 -15.18
CA SER A 218 -22.07 3.67 -14.64
C SER A 218 -22.44 3.61 -13.16
N GLY A 219 -22.37 2.44 -12.52
CA GLY A 219 -22.75 2.23 -11.13
C GLY A 219 -21.85 2.91 -10.10
N ALA A 220 -22.27 2.91 -8.83
CA ALA A 220 -21.50 3.47 -7.73
C ALA A 220 -20.25 2.64 -7.45
N LEU A 221 -19.09 3.29 -7.31
CA LEU A 221 -17.80 2.64 -7.10
C LEU A 221 -17.11 3.20 -5.86
N PHE A 222 -16.65 2.29 -4.99
CA PHE A 222 -15.87 2.63 -3.80
C PHE A 222 -14.59 1.80 -3.72
N GLU A 223 -13.53 2.38 -3.18
CA GLU A 223 -12.29 1.68 -2.85
C GLU A 223 -12.19 1.45 -1.34
N GLY A 224 -11.89 0.22 -0.95
CA GLY A 224 -11.68 -0.19 0.43
C GLY A 224 -10.18 -0.26 0.78
N THR A 225 -9.76 0.56 1.76
CA THR A 225 -8.40 0.56 2.32
C THR A 225 -8.52 0.54 3.84
N VAL A 226 -8.26 -0.59 4.44
CA VAL A 226 -8.40 -0.84 5.90
C VAL A 226 -9.75 -0.30 6.40
N VAL A 227 -10.84 -0.77 5.78
CA VAL A 227 -12.22 -0.37 6.07
C VAL A 227 -13.15 -1.57 5.97
N ASP A 228 -14.26 -1.52 6.72
CA ASP A 228 -15.31 -2.54 6.72
C ASP A 228 -16.66 -1.90 7.06
N PHE A 229 -17.74 -2.67 6.98
CA PHE A 229 -19.11 -2.22 7.18
C PHE A 229 -19.47 -2.01 8.67
N TYR A 230 -18.65 -1.27 9.39
CA TYR A 230 -19.00 -0.82 10.74
C TYR A 230 -19.64 0.57 10.67
N VAL A 231 -20.77 0.75 11.40
CA VAL A 231 -21.57 1.99 11.38
C VAL A 231 -20.70 3.24 11.58
N ASP A 232 -19.70 3.18 12.48
CA ASP A 232 -18.85 4.32 12.81
C ASP A 232 -17.75 4.62 11.77
N SER A 233 -17.52 3.71 10.82
CA SER A 233 -16.37 3.81 9.91
C SER A 233 -16.72 3.59 8.44
N VAL A 234 -17.96 3.32 8.10
CA VAL A 234 -18.39 3.05 6.72
C VAL A 234 -18.08 4.20 5.76
N GLU A 235 -18.09 5.44 6.22
CA GLU A 235 -17.72 6.61 5.40
C GLU A 235 -16.21 6.70 5.10
N LYS A 236 -15.39 5.76 5.58
CA LYS A 236 -14.00 5.63 5.16
C LYS A 236 -13.83 4.94 3.81
N PHE A 237 -14.87 4.28 3.29
CA PHE A 237 -14.87 3.85 1.89
C PHE A 237 -14.65 5.05 0.97
N GLU A 238 -13.66 4.97 0.07
CA GLU A 238 -13.38 6.07 -0.84
C GLU A 238 -14.33 6.06 -2.02
N LYS A 239 -15.16 7.09 -2.14
CA LYS A 239 -15.97 7.33 -3.34
C LYS A 239 -15.06 7.54 -4.56
N LYS A 240 -15.23 6.74 -5.61
CA LYS A 240 -14.40 6.80 -6.82
C LYS A 240 -15.09 7.47 -7.99
N ASN A 241 -16.39 7.70 -7.89
CA ASN A 241 -17.20 8.40 -8.88
C ASN A 241 -18.33 9.21 -8.21
N LYS A 242 -19.10 9.94 -9.02
CA LYS A 242 -20.18 10.81 -8.53
C LYS A 242 -21.44 10.05 -8.13
N GLN A 243 -21.60 8.83 -8.61
CA GLN A 243 -22.73 7.96 -8.32
C GLN A 243 -22.64 7.35 -6.90
N ALA A 244 -21.43 7.31 -6.35
CA ALA A 244 -21.19 6.72 -5.04
C ALA A 244 -21.94 7.50 -3.94
N ASP A 245 -22.85 6.80 -3.24
CA ASP A 245 -23.56 7.28 -2.05
C ASP A 245 -23.35 6.33 -0.88
N TYR A 246 -23.21 6.88 0.33
CA TYR A 246 -22.97 6.08 1.52
C TYR A 246 -24.24 5.44 2.10
N GLU A 247 -25.43 5.91 1.74
CA GLU A 247 -26.69 5.40 2.34
C GLU A 247 -26.84 3.87 2.20
N PRO A 248 -26.61 3.25 1.02
CA PRO A 248 -26.64 1.79 0.94
C PRO A 248 -25.59 1.10 1.82
N LEU A 249 -24.41 1.70 1.99
CA LEU A 249 -23.36 1.15 2.86
C LEU A 249 -23.73 1.27 4.34
N HIS A 250 -24.41 2.34 4.74
CA HIS A 250 -24.96 2.48 6.10
C HIS A 250 -26.04 1.42 6.37
N GLU A 251 -26.88 1.10 5.38
CA GLU A 251 -27.87 0.03 5.49
C GLU A 251 -27.21 -1.33 5.69
N ILE A 252 -26.19 -1.68 4.87
CA ILE A 252 -25.40 -2.90 5.04
C ILE A 252 -24.80 -2.95 6.46
N ALA A 253 -24.20 -1.85 6.91
CA ALA A 253 -23.59 -1.77 8.24
C ALA A 253 -24.61 -1.98 9.37
N ARG A 254 -25.83 -1.44 9.23
CA ARG A 254 -26.91 -1.66 10.20
C ARG A 254 -27.36 -3.13 10.25
N LEU A 255 -27.58 -3.77 9.09
CA LEU A 255 -27.95 -5.17 9.02
C LEU A 255 -26.88 -6.08 9.61
N LEU A 256 -25.60 -5.80 9.36
CA LEU A 256 -24.48 -6.59 9.90
C LEU A 256 -24.20 -6.34 11.38
N ALA A 257 -24.74 -5.28 11.98
CA ALA A 257 -24.63 -5.00 13.41
C ALA A 257 -25.62 -5.82 14.25
N GLU A 258 -26.66 -6.36 13.63
CA GLU A 258 -27.65 -7.19 14.33
C GLU A 258 -27.05 -8.54 14.74
N ALA A 259 -27.54 -9.08 15.87
CA ALA A 259 -27.11 -10.38 16.36
C ALA A 259 -27.48 -11.52 15.41
N ASP A 260 -28.69 -11.43 14.84
CA ASP A 260 -29.23 -12.33 13.83
C ASP A 260 -29.39 -11.53 12.53
N VAL A 261 -28.49 -11.75 11.60
CA VAL A 261 -28.49 -11.03 10.32
C VAL A 261 -29.66 -11.47 9.45
N ASP A 262 -30.47 -10.52 9.01
CA ASP A 262 -31.49 -10.76 7.98
C ASP A 262 -30.79 -10.96 6.61
N LEU A 263 -30.58 -12.23 6.26
CA LEU A 263 -29.93 -12.61 5.01
C LEU A 263 -30.72 -12.18 3.78
N ALA A 264 -32.07 -12.15 3.86
CA ALA A 264 -32.91 -11.75 2.75
C ALA A 264 -32.80 -10.23 2.49
N ALA A 265 -32.82 -9.43 3.54
CA ALA A 265 -32.61 -7.99 3.44
C ALA A 265 -31.17 -7.65 2.98
N LEU A 266 -30.16 -8.32 3.52
CA LEU A 266 -28.77 -8.15 3.10
C LEU A 266 -28.57 -8.51 1.63
N GLY A 267 -29.23 -9.57 1.15
CA GLY A 267 -29.21 -10.03 -0.24
C GLY A 267 -29.92 -9.11 -1.25
N GLN A 268 -30.63 -8.06 -0.77
CA GLN A 268 -31.11 -6.97 -1.65
C GLN A 268 -30.03 -5.92 -1.91
N LEU A 269 -28.98 -5.87 -1.08
CA LEU A 269 -27.91 -4.87 -1.16
C LEU A 269 -26.57 -5.46 -1.61
N VAL A 270 -26.32 -6.73 -1.32
CA VAL A 270 -25.08 -7.43 -1.66
C VAL A 270 -25.41 -8.67 -2.48
N ASP A 271 -24.73 -8.89 -3.59
CA ASP A 271 -24.78 -10.19 -4.26
C ASP A 271 -24.04 -11.23 -3.41
N ILE A 272 -24.80 -11.99 -2.63
CA ILE A 272 -24.26 -12.96 -1.68
C ILE A 272 -23.51 -14.10 -2.38
N GLU A 273 -23.97 -14.56 -3.56
CA GLU A 273 -23.29 -15.61 -4.33
C GLU A 273 -21.97 -15.12 -4.91
N SER A 274 -21.98 -13.94 -5.52
CA SER A 274 -20.77 -13.26 -6.01
C SER A 274 -19.77 -13.03 -4.87
N PHE A 275 -20.25 -12.58 -3.70
CA PHE A 275 -19.40 -12.40 -2.53
C PHE A 275 -18.82 -13.73 -2.02
N ILE A 276 -19.59 -14.80 -1.93
CA ILE A 276 -19.08 -16.13 -1.52
C ILE A 276 -17.99 -16.61 -2.49
N ASN A 277 -18.19 -16.40 -3.79
CA ASN A 277 -17.18 -16.72 -4.79
C ASN A 277 -15.88 -15.92 -4.61
N PHE A 278 -15.99 -14.59 -4.48
CA PHE A 278 -14.86 -13.71 -4.19
C PHE A 278 -14.13 -14.14 -2.91
N TRP A 279 -14.85 -14.37 -1.83
CA TRP A 279 -14.32 -14.76 -0.53
C TRP A 279 -13.59 -16.11 -0.56
N ALA A 280 -14.21 -17.14 -1.15
CA ALA A 280 -13.58 -18.44 -1.30
C ALA A 280 -12.32 -18.37 -2.16
N THR A 281 -12.34 -17.58 -3.24
CA THR A 281 -11.19 -17.38 -4.11
C THR A 281 -10.05 -16.65 -3.40
N GLU A 282 -10.32 -15.58 -2.61
CA GLU A 282 -9.30 -14.93 -1.76
C GLU A 282 -8.65 -15.93 -0.80
N SER A 283 -9.49 -16.78 -0.18
CA SER A 283 -8.99 -17.78 0.76
C SER A 283 -8.15 -18.83 0.05
N LEU A 284 -8.58 -19.36 -1.10
CA LEU A 284 -7.85 -20.34 -1.90
C LEU A 284 -6.46 -19.82 -2.34
N LEU A 285 -6.40 -18.59 -2.83
CA LEU A 285 -5.16 -17.97 -3.29
C LEU A 285 -4.24 -17.49 -2.14
N GLY A 286 -4.73 -17.50 -0.91
CA GLY A 286 -3.99 -17.04 0.26
C GLY A 286 -3.82 -15.52 0.31
N PHE A 287 -4.82 -14.76 -0.13
CA PHE A 287 -4.78 -13.30 -0.16
C PHE A 287 -4.90 -12.72 1.26
N TRP A 288 -3.77 -12.68 1.97
CA TRP A 288 -3.73 -12.23 3.36
C TRP A 288 -4.03 -10.74 3.52
N ASP A 289 -3.68 -9.91 2.54
CA ASP A 289 -3.90 -8.45 2.54
C ASP A 289 -5.18 -8.05 1.79
N GLY A 290 -6.06 -9.01 1.50
CA GLY A 290 -7.37 -8.80 0.90
C GLY A 290 -8.44 -8.41 1.91
N TYR A 291 -9.68 -8.30 1.43
CA TYR A 291 -10.82 -7.88 2.25
C TYR A 291 -11.09 -8.84 3.41
N ASN A 292 -11.15 -10.14 3.13
CA ASN A 292 -11.62 -11.11 4.13
C ASN A 292 -10.62 -11.42 5.24
N ASN A 293 -9.36 -10.96 5.11
CA ASN A 293 -8.35 -11.15 6.13
C ASN A 293 -7.82 -9.82 6.71
N ASN A 294 -7.59 -8.80 5.88
CA ASN A 294 -7.04 -7.52 6.34
C ASN A 294 -7.95 -6.30 6.06
N GLN A 295 -9.15 -6.50 5.51
CA GLN A 295 -10.11 -5.42 5.19
C GLN A 295 -9.50 -4.36 4.27
N ASN A 296 -8.63 -4.80 3.36
CA ASN A 296 -7.81 -3.97 2.51
C ASN A 296 -7.84 -4.49 1.05
N ASN A 297 -7.32 -3.70 0.11
CA ASN A 297 -7.08 -4.12 -1.26
C ASN A 297 -8.32 -4.68 -1.98
N PHE A 298 -9.42 -3.94 -1.96
CA PHE A 298 -10.65 -4.30 -2.68
C PHE A 298 -11.40 -3.05 -3.14
N PHE A 299 -12.28 -3.26 -4.10
CA PHE A 299 -13.32 -2.31 -4.48
C PHE A 299 -14.68 -2.97 -4.29
N ILE A 300 -15.71 -2.15 -4.12
CA ILE A 300 -17.10 -2.58 -4.22
C ILE A 300 -17.77 -1.75 -5.32
N TYR A 301 -18.55 -2.43 -6.14
CA TYR A 301 -19.28 -1.83 -7.25
C TYR A 301 -20.76 -2.16 -7.12
N GLN A 302 -21.61 -1.14 -7.11
CA GLN A 302 -23.04 -1.33 -7.16
C GLN A 302 -23.47 -1.46 -8.61
N ASP A 303 -23.84 -2.69 -9.02
CA ASP A 303 -24.23 -2.97 -10.39
C ASP A 303 -25.61 -2.34 -10.68
N PRO A 304 -25.73 -1.48 -11.69
CA PRO A 304 -27.02 -0.91 -12.08
C PRO A 304 -28.06 -1.92 -12.55
N ALA A 305 -27.64 -3.13 -12.90
CA ALA A 305 -28.55 -4.18 -13.37
C ALA A 305 -29.49 -4.72 -12.27
N ASP A 306 -29.01 -4.75 -11.02
CA ASP A 306 -29.77 -5.28 -9.89
C ASP A 306 -29.64 -4.48 -8.59
N ASP A 307 -28.93 -3.34 -8.63
CA ASP A 307 -28.64 -2.44 -7.49
C ASP A 307 -27.86 -3.09 -6.34
N LYS A 308 -27.16 -4.22 -6.58
CA LYS A 308 -26.36 -4.89 -5.54
C LYS A 308 -24.88 -4.59 -5.65
N PHE A 309 -24.20 -4.74 -4.51
CA PHE A 309 -22.75 -4.62 -4.45
C PHE A 309 -22.05 -5.94 -4.77
N ASP A 310 -21.13 -5.86 -5.72
CA ASP A 310 -20.12 -6.86 -6.02
C ASP A 310 -18.75 -6.44 -5.50
N PHE A 311 -17.89 -7.42 -5.22
CA PHE A 311 -16.54 -7.21 -4.72
C PHE A 311 -15.51 -7.47 -5.82
N ILE A 312 -14.55 -6.55 -5.99
CA ILE A 312 -13.49 -6.60 -6.99
C ILE A 312 -12.13 -6.64 -6.27
N PRO A 313 -11.28 -7.65 -6.50
CA PRO A 313 -9.96 -7.73 -5.88
C PRO A 313 -9.03 -6.62 -6.42
N TRP A 314 -8.18 -6.10 -5.55
CA TRP A 314 -7.17 -5.10 -5.90
C TRP A 314 -5.85 -5.38 -5.17
N GLY A 315 -4.71 -4.83 -5.65
CA GLY A 315 -3.43 -4.93 -4.94
C GLY A 315 -2.97 -6.36 -4.67
N ALA A 316 -3.23 -7.29 -5.57
CA ALA A 316 -2.99 -8.72 -5.41
C ALA A 316 -1.50 -9.10 -5.65
N ASP A 317 -0.55 -8.39 -5.00
CA ASP A 317 0.90 -8.56 -5.19
C ASP A 317 1.59 -9.41 -4.11
N ALA A 318 0.83 -9.95 -3.15
CA ALA A 318 1.37 -10.77 -2.06
C ALA A 318 0.51 -12.03 -1.81
N LEU A 319 0.17 -12.76 -2.88
CA LEU A 319 -0.56 -14.02 -2.86
C LEU A 319 0.37 -15.21 -3.12
N PHE A 320 -0.15 -16.42 -3.05
CA PHE A 320 0.57 -17.68 -3.24
C PHE A 320 1.77 -17.85 -2.29
N GLN A 321 1.64 -17.32 -1.08
CA GLN A 321 2.66 -17.40 -0.04
C GLN A 321 2.14 -18.12 1.21
N GLU A 322 2.95 -19.05 1.74
CA GLU A 322 2.61 -19.78 2.96
C GLU A 322 2.96 -19.04 4.23
N ASN A 323 4.06 -18.30 4.17
CA ASN A 323 4.60 -17.55 5.29
C ASN A 323 4.55 -16.06 4.99
N MET A 324 3.73 -15.37 5.76
CA MET A 324 3.68 -13.93 5.68
C MET A 324 4.91 -13.31 6.35
N PRO A 325 5.51 -12.26 5.76
CA PRO A 325 6.67 -11.58 6.36
C PRO A 325 6.29 -10.69 7.55
N LEU A 326 5.11 -10.89 8.16
CA LEU A 326 4.51 -10.00 9.15
C LEU A 326 4.45 -10.65 10.55
N PRO A 327 4.36 -9.84 11.63
CA PRO A 327 4.40 -10.32 13.01
C PRO A 327 3.37 -11.43 13.33
N PRO A 328 3.59 -12.21 14.41
CA PRO A 328 2.84 -13.44 14.73
C PRO A 328 1.34 -13.28 14.99
N PHE A 329 0.83 -12.05 15.05
CA PHE A 329 -0.60 -11.76 15.21
C PHE A 329 -1.40 -11.74 13.89
N LEU A 330 -0.74 -11.84 12.73
CA LEU A 330 -1.43 -11.98 11.46
C LEU A 330 -1.71 -13.46 11.20
N VAL A 331 -2.98 -13.76 11.00
CA VAL A 331 -3.47 -15.12 10.80
C VAL A 331 -2.96 -15.65 9.46
N ARG A 332 -2.39 -16.87 9.45
CA ARG A 332 -2.01 -17.56 8.21
C ARG A 332 -3.26 -17.76 7.35
N PRO A 333 -3.15 -17.63 6.01
CA PRO A 333 -4.26 -17.95 5.12
C PRO A 333 -4.75 -19.36 5.36
N ARG A 334 -5.99 -19.50 5.78
CA ARG A 334 -6.65 -20.76 6.08
C ARG A 334 -7.65 -21.10 4.99
N PHE A 335 -8.33 -22.21 5.18
CA PHE A 335 -9.50 -22.60 4.41
C PHE A 335 -10.58 -21.49 4.41
N VAL A 336 -10.84 -20.86 5.53
CA VAL A 336 -11.76 -19.72 5.64
C VAL A 336 -11.07 -18.53 6.31
N ASN A 337 -11.03 -17.41 5.60
CA ASN A 337 -10.65 -16.10 6.12
C ASN A 337 -11.93 -15.37 6.54
N TRP A 338 -12.08 -15.03 7.81
CA TRP A 338 -13.30 -14.49 8.39
C TRP A 338 -13.08 -13.22 9.23
N GLN A 339 -12.00 -12.50 8.95
CA GLN A 339 -11.66 -11.29 9.71
C GLN A 339 -12.54 -10.09 9.31
N SER A 340 -13.08 -10.06 8.09
CA SER A 340 -14.07 -9.06 7.69
C SER A 340 -15.42 -9.30 8.37
N LEU A 341 -16.18 -8.22 8.58
CA LEU A 341 -17.49 -8.28 9.24
C LEU A 341 -18.48 -9.11 8.40
N LEU A 342 -18.53 -8.86 7.08
CA LEU A 342 -19.44 -9.58 6.19
C LEU A 342 -19.15 -11.08 6.18
N ALA A 343 -17.89 -11.50 5.98
CA ALA A 343 -17.53 -12.93 6.01
C ALA A 343 -17.77 -13.55 7.38
N ASN A 344 -17.49 -12.82 8.47
CA ASN A 344 -17.73 -13.30 9.84
C ASN A 344 -19.21 -13.58 10.10
N GLN A 345 -20.07 -12.66 9.73
CA GLN A 345 -21.53 -12.78 9.94
C GLN A 345 -22.10 -13.89 9.04
N LEU A 346 -21.77 -13.90 7.75
CA LEU A 346 -22.25 -14.93 6.82
C LEU A 346 -21.79 -16.34 7.22
N TYR A 347 -20.55 -16.52 7.68
CA TYR A 347 -20.07 -17.85 8.08
C TYR A 347 -20.77 -18.41 9.34
N ARG A 348 -21.45 -17.58 10.12
CA ARG A 348 -22.25 -17.99 11.28
C ARG A 348 -23.63 -18.53 10.88
N ILE A 349 -24.10 -18.23 9.69
CA ILE A 349 -25.37 -18.69 9.15
C ILE A 349 -25.14 -20.07 8.49
N PRO A 350 -25.81 -21.16 8.94
CA PRO A 350 -25.54 -22.51 8.42
C PRO A 350 -25.67 -22.63 6.89
N GLU A 351 -26.66 -21.96 6.30
CA GLU A 351 -26.88 -21.96 4.86
C GLU A 351 -25.69 -21.37 4.10
N THR A 352 -25.25 -20.16 4.44
CA THR A 352 -24.13 -19.50 3.76
C THR A 352 -22.80 -20.17 4.06
N GLN A 353 -22.62 -20.76 5.25
CA GLN A 353 -21.48 -21.59 5.59
C GLN A 353 -21.39 -22.81 4.66
N GLN A 354 -22.51 -23.50 4.44
CA GLN A 354 -22.57 -24.65 3.53
C GLN A 354 -22.22 -24.21 2.10
N ARG A 355 -22.84 -23.14 1.59
CA ARG A 355 -22.56 -22.58 0.25
C ARG A 355 -21.09 -22.22 0.06
N TYR A 356 -20.45 -21.65 1.10
CA TYR A 356 -19.01 -21.37 1.08
C TYR A 356 -18.17 -22.64 0.92
N HIS A 357 -18.51 -23.71 1.65
CA HIS A 357 -17.83 -25.01 1.55
C HIS A 357 -18.03 -25.65 0.17
N GLU A 358 -19.24 -25.62 -0.35
CA GLU A 358 -19.56 -26.11 -1.69
C GLU A 358 -18.77 -25.34 -2.76
N ARG A 359 -18.69 -24.00 -2.63
CA ARG A 359 -17.91 -23.17 -3.55
C ARG A 359 -16.41 -23.45 -3.47
N MET A 360 -15.85 -23.65 -2.28
CA MET A 360 -14.44 -24.00 -2.13
C MET A 360 -14.13 -25.35 -2.80
N ASN A 361 -14.99 -26.36 -2.62
CA ASN A 361 -14.84 -27.64 -3.30
C ASN A 361 -14.90 -27.47 -4.83
N GLU A 362 -15.87 -26.72 -5.33
CA GLU A 362 -15.97 -26.42 -6.75
C GLU A 362 -14.73 -25.72 -7.31
N LEU A 363 -14.18 -24.74 -6.58
CA LEU A 363 -12.93 -24.05 -6.97
C LEU A 363 -11.77 -25.05 -7.06
N LEU A 364 -11.64 -25.95 -6.10
CA LEU A 364 -10.59 -26.97 -6.10
C LEU A 364 -10.77 -27.98 -7.24
N GLU A 365 -12.00 -28.41 -7.53
CA GLU A 365 -12.26 -29.43 -8.52
C GLU A 365 -12.20 -28.90 -9.97
N LYS A 366 -12.76 -27.71 -10.22
CA LYS A 366 -12.93 -27.19 -11.58
C LYS A 366 -11.84 -26.20 -12.01
N TYR A 367 -11.28 -25.43 -11.10
CA TYR A 367 -10.40 -24.30 -11.43
C TYR A 367 -8.98 -24.45 -10.91
N TRP A 368 -8.76 -25.15 -9.77
CA TRP A 368 -7.42 -25.36 -9.23
C TRP A 368 -6.74 -26.56 -9.88
N SER A 369 -6.10 -26.34 -11.04
CA SER A 369 -5.27 -27.36 -11.69
C SER A 369 -3.80 -27.09 -11.38
N GLU A 370 -3.19 -27.94 -10.57
CA GLU A 370 -1.77 -27.84 -10.23
C GLU A 370 -0.90 -27.93 -11.47
N GLU A 371 -1.24 -28.83 -12.41
CA GLU A 371 -0.52 -29.00 -13.67
C GLU A 371 -0.51 -27.69 -14.49
N THR A 372 -1.69 -27.09 -14.69
CA THR A 372 -1.84 -25.85 -15.45
C THR A 372 -1.14 -24.69 -14.79
N LEU A 373 -1.31 -24.52 -13.47
CA LEU A 373 -0.68 -23.42 -12.71
C LEU A 373 0.84 -23.55 -12.70
N LEU A 374 1.38 -24.77 -12.54
CA LEU A 374 2.82 -25.03 -12.57
C LEU A 374 3.40 -24.78 -13.97
N ALA A 375 2.70 -25.19 -15.04
CA ALA A 375 3.10 -24.91 -16.41
C ALA A 375 3.18 -23.39 -16.68
N GLN A 376 2.18 -22.62 -16.20
CA GLN A 376 2.18 -21.16 -16.30
C GLN A 376 3.38 -20.53 -15.56
N VAL A 377 3.65 -20.96 -14.31
CA VAL A 377 4.81 -20.46 -13.54
C VAL A 377 6.12 -20.78 -14.27
N ASN A 378 6.26 -21.99 -14.81
CA ASN A 378 7.48 -22.39 -15.52
C ASN A 378 7.71 -21.55 -16.80
N SER A 379 6.68 -21.40 -17.63
CA SER A 379 6.74 -20.59 -18.85
C SER A 379 7.06 -19.13 -18.55
N LEU A 380 6.40 -18.55 -17.55
CA LEU A 380 6.65 -17.16 -17.15
C LEU A 380 8.05 -16.98 -16.56
N GLN A 381 8.51 -17.92 -15.73
CA GLN A 381 9.88 -17.85 -15.21
C GLN A 381 10.92 -17.89 -16.32
N GLU A 382 10.78 -18.80 -17.29
CA GLU A 382 11.69 -18.88 -18.45
C GLU A 382 11.73 -17.55 -19.21
N ARG A 383 10.57 -16.98 -19.52
CA ARG A 383 10.46 -15.69 -20.24
C ARG A 383 11.04 -14.51 -19.47
N LEU A 384 10.98 -14.54 -18.13
CA LEU A 384 11.41 -13.43 -17.28
C LEU A 384 12.87 -13.52 -16.83
N THR A 385 13.50 -14.67 -16.90
CA THR A 385 14.84 -14.90 -16.33
C THR A 385 15.87 -13.87 -16.78
N GLU A 386 15.85 -13.46 -18.05
CA GLU A 386 16.76 -12.45 -18.59
C GLU A 386 16.23 -11.01 -18.46
N LEU A 387 14.97 -10.84 -18.06
CA LEU A 387 14.29 -9.55 -17.99
C LEU A 387 14.15 -9.02 -16.57
N VAL A 388 14.30 -9.86 -15.55
CA VAL A 388 14.23 -9.39 -14.16
C VAL A 388 15.43 -8.50 -13.85
N HIS A 389 15.17 -7.43 -13.08
CA HIS A 389 16.23 -6.49 -12.69
C HIS A 389 17.29 -7.19 -11.84
N GLU A 390 18.55 -6.81 -11.99
CA GLU A 390 19.70 -7.40 -11.28
C GLU A 390 19.58 -7.38 -9.74
N ASP A 391 18.83 -6.41 -9.19
CA ASP A 391 18.54 -6.34 -7.75
C ASP A 391 17.60 -7.46 -7.26
N ASN A 392 16.94 -8.18 -8.17
CA ASN A 392 16.03 -9.26 -7.80
C ASN A 392 16.76 -10.61 -7.65
N LYS A 393 17.67 -10.68 -6.71
CA LYS A 393 18.51 -11.87 -6.43
C LYS A 393 17.70 -13.10 -6.01
N ASP A 394 16.48 -12.91 -5.51
CA ASP A 394 15.63 -13.98 -4.98
C ASP A 394 14.65 -14.56 -6.01
N PHE A 395 14.68 -14.13 -7.27
CA PHE A 395 13.68 -14.48 -8.29
C PHE A 395 13.45 -16.00 -8.40
N THR A 396 14.50 -16.76 -8.64
CA THR A 396 14.41 -18.22 -8.83
C THR A 396 13.86 -18.90 -7.56
N GLN A 397 14.41 -18.56 -6.39
CA GLN A 397 13.98 -19.13 -5.13
C GLN A 397 12.53 -18.73 -4.78
N ALA A 398 12.12 -17.53 -5.14
CA ALA A 398 10.74 -17.10 -4.98
C ALA A 398 9.77 -17.90 -5.87
N CYS A 399 10.15 -18.18 -7.13
CA CYS A 399 9.39 -19.06 -8.02
C CYS A 399 9.28 -20.49 -7.45
N ASP A 400 10.32 -21.01 -6.78
CA ASP A 400 10.26 -22.33 -6.13
C ASP A 400 9.28 -22.33 -4.94
N ARG A 401 9.26 -21.28 -4.13
CA ARG A 401 8.27 -21.10 -3.07
C ARG A 401 6.84 -21.02 -3.63
N PHE A 402 6.65 -20.29 -4.72
CA PHE A 402 5.37 -20.17 -5.41
C PHE A 402 4.86 -21.56 -5.91
N ARG A 403 5.75 -22.35 -6.53
CA ARG A 403 5.42 -23.75 -6.93
C ARG A 403 5.08 -24.62 -5.72
N SER A 404 5.80 -24.47 -4.61
CA SER A 404 5.51 -25.22 -3.39
C SER A 404 4.11 -24.91 -2.86
N PHE A 405 3.71 -23.65 -2.85
CA PHE A 405 2.35 -23.26 -2.49
C PHE A 405 1.31 -23.97 -3.38
N ILE A 406 1.47 -23.91 -4.70
CA ILE A 406 0.54 -24.54 -5.65
C ILE A 406 0.42 -26.04 -5.34
N LYS A 407 1.55 -26.76 -5.21
CA LYS A 407 1.59 -28.21 -5.00
C LYS A 407 0.94 -28.66 -3.67
N THR A 408 1.02 -27.82 -2.65
CA THR A 408 0.59 -28.22 -1.30
C THR A 408 -0.77 -27.67 -0.92
N ARG A 409 -1.29 -26.66 -1.67
CA ARG A 409 -2.49 -25.91 -1.26
C ARG A 409 -3.74 -26.77 -1.17
N ARG A 410 -4.04 -27.60 -2.19
CA ARG A 410 -5.18 -28.50 -2.20
C ARG A 410 -5.20 -29.40 -0.96
N GLY A 411 -4.15 -30.17 -0.73
CA GLY A 411 -4.12 -31.12 0.37
C GLY A 411 -4.21 -30.47 1.76
N ARG A 412 -3.78 -29.21 1.89
CA ARG A 412 -3.97 -28.44 3.14
C ARG A 412 -5.41 -28.06 3.34
N LEU A 413 -6.08 -27.55 2.30
CA LEU A 413 -7.47 -27.14 2.40
C LEU A 413 -8.38 -28.35 2.61
N GLU A 414 -8.17 -29.45 1.89
CA GLU A 414 -8.90 -30.72 2.08
C GLU A 414 -8.75 -31.24 3.51
N LYS A 415 -7.55 -31.15 4.08
CA LYS A 415 -7.33 -31.53 5.47
C LYS A 415 -8.08 -30.62 6.45
N GLU A 416 -8.06 -29.30 6.24
CA GLU A 416 -8.81 -28.37 7.09
C GLU A 416 -10.33 -28.59 6.98
N MET A 417 -10.83 -28.92 5.79
CA MET A 417 -12.25 -29.22 5.55
C MET A 417 -12.68 -30.57 6.13
N ALA A 418 -11.81 -31.57 6.17
CA ALA A 418 -12.11 -32.88 6.72
C ALA A 418 -12.49 -32.86 8.21
N ASP A 419 -12.02 -31.86 8.95
CA ASP A 419 -12.36 -31.63 10.36
C ASP A 419 -13.78 -31.02 10.54
N GLY A 420 -14.51 -30.78 9.42
CA GLY A 420 -15.83 -30.14 9.39
C GLY A 420 -15.76 -28.60 9.44
N PRO A 421 -16.93 -27.95 9.57
CA PRO A 421 -16.98 -26.49 9.60
C PRO A 421 -16.17 -25.87 10.74
N VAL A 422 -15.41 -24.83 10.43
CA VAL A 422 -14.61 -24.11 11.43
C VAL A 422 -15.54 -23.42 12.42
N THR A 423 -15.36 -23.65 13.72
CA THR A 423 -16.03 -22.85 14.73
C THR A 423 -15.31 -21.52 14.88
N LEU A 424 -15.99 -20.41 14.55
CA LEU A 424 -15.42 -19.08 14.70
C LEU A 424 -15.26 -18.72 16.18
N LYS A 425 -14.01 -18.55 16.62
CA LYS A 425 -13.68 -18.11 17.96
C LYS A 425 -13.44 -16.60 17.95
N GLY A 426 -14.46 -15.82 18.25
CA GLY A 426 -14.34 -14.38 18.35
C GLY A 426 -15.18 -13.59 17.33
N ARG A 427 -15.04 -12.28 17.38
CA ARG A 427 -15.70 -11.32 16.50
C ARG A 427 -14.83 -11.00 15.29
N ALA A 428 -15.42 -10.41 14.26
CA ALA A 428 -14.69 -9.82 13.14
C ALA A 428 -13.69 -8.76 13.63
N LYS A 429 -12.63 -8.59 12.87
CA LYS A 429 -11.61 -7.58 13.15
C LYS A 429 -12.21 -6.18 12.95
N ILE A 430 -12.05 -5.30 13.93
CA ILE A 430 -12.40 -3.89 13.75
C ILE A 430 -11.26 -3.21 13.00
N PRO A 431 -11.53 -2.51 11.88
CA PRO A 431 -10.50 -1.81 11.13
C PRO A 431 -9.79 -0.79 12.01
N PHE A 432 -8.48 -0.80 11.92
CA PHE A 432 -7.63 0.14 12.62
C PHE A 432 -7.57 1.47 11.83
N TYR A 433 -7.68 2.61 12.53
CA TYR A 433 -7.48 3.93 11.93
C TYR A 433 -6.88 4.91 12.93
N PHE A 434 -6.39 6.04 12.43
CA PHE A 434 -5.90 7.13 13.26
C PHE A 434 -6.94 8.25 13.39
N ARG A 435 -7.00 8.86 14.56
CA ARG A 435 -7.72 10.09 14.83
C ARG A 435 -6.72 11.21 15.04
N GLN A 436 -6.93 12.36 14.37
CA GLN A 436 -6.15 13.54 14.65
C GLN A 436 -6.50 14.09 16.04
N THR A 437 -5.47 14.34 16.84
CA THR A 437 -5.59 14.87 18.21
C THR A 437 -4.83 16.18 18.40
N GLY A 438 -4.16 16.69 17.38
CA GLY A 438 -3.45 17.95 17.45
C GLY A 438 -2.72 18.28 16.17
N HIS A 439 -1.99 19.39 16.19
CA HIS A 439 -1.12 19.80 15.09
C HIS A 439 0.16 20.45 15.62
N ILE A 440 1.21 20.47 14.78
CA ILE A 440 2.49 21.13 15.05
C ILE A 440 2.89 21.88 13.79
N SER A 441 3.16 23.17 13.95
CA SER A 441 3.85 23.99 12.95
C SER A 441 5.11 24.57 13.58
N LEU A 442 6.26 24.35 12.96
CA LEU A 442 7.53 24.82 13.51
C LEU A 442 8.53 25.23 12.42
N ALA A 443 9.40 26.17 12.78
CA ALA A 443 10.60 26.53 12.04
C ALA A 443 11.83 26.34 12.94
N TYR A 444 12.91 25.82 12.39
CA TYR A 444 14.06 25.44 13.20
C TYR A 444 15.40 25.70 12.52
N GLU A 445 16.40 25.91 13.38
CA GLU A 445 17.83 25.97 13.04
C GLU A 445 18.57 24.99 13.95
N ALA A 446 18.86 23.81 13.44
CA ALA A 446 19.59 22.74 14.14
C ALA A 446 20.99 22.57 13.61
N ARG A 447 21.77 21.72 14.27
CA ARG A 447 23.05 21.21 13.79
C ARG A 447 23.03 19.70 13.78
N TRP A 448 23.79 19.08 12.87
CA TRP A 448 24.03 17.66 12.83
C TRP A 448 25.02 17.23 13.90
N PHE A 449 24.74 16.12 14.57
CA PHE A 449 25.61 15.48 15.55
C PHE A 449 25.73 13.99 15.24
N ASP A 450 26.96 13.46 15.27
CA ASP A 450 27.22 12.02 15.14
C ASP A 450 26.85 11.27 16.44
N THR A 451 26.82 12.01 17.56
CA THR A 451 26.37 11.51 18.87
C THR A 451 25.41 12.53 19.50
N THR A 452 24.37 12.06 20.20
CA THR A 452 23.37 12.93 20.83
C THR A 452 24.03 13.99 21.72
N PRO A 453 23.73 15.28 21.51
CA PRO A 453 24.25 16.35 22.34
C PRO A 453 23.81 16.21 23.80
N GLN A 454 24.73 16.43 24.74
CA GLN A 454 24.47 16.24 26.16
C GLN A 454 24.24 17.57 26.90
N GLN A 455 24.56 18.69 26.28
CA GLN A 455 24.49 20.00 26.92
C GLN A 455 23.46 20.86 26.22
N PRO A 456 22.62 21.62 26.96
CA PRO A 456 21.59 22.48 26.38
C PRO A 456 22.14 23.55 25.40
N GLU A 457 23.37 24.00 25.60
CA GLU A 457 24.02 24.99 24.76
C GLU A 457 24.38 24.49 23.36
N GLN A 458 24.35 23.15 23.16
CA GLN A 458 24.57 22.53 21.86
C GLN A 458 23.28 22.49 21.02
N LEU A 459 22.14 22.71 21.64
CA LEU A 459 20.85 22.68 20.96
C LEU A 459 20.62 23.92 20.12
N GLY A 460 20.01 23.76 18.97
CA GLY A 460 19.59 24.82 18.09
C GLY A 460 18.29 25.50 18.53
N SER A 461 17.89 26.51 17.77
CA SER A 461 16.69 27.31 18.02
C SER A 461 15.48 26.79 17.30
N VAL A 462 14.29 26.97 17.87
CA VAL A 462 13.01 26.58 17.29
C VAL A 462 11.92 27.59 17.64
N THR A 463 11.09 27.91 16.63
CA THR A 463 9.80 28.58 16.83
C THR A 463 8.72 27.55 16.59
N ILE A 464 7.83 27.32 17.55
CA ILE A 464 6.82 26.26 17.49
C ILE A 464 5.44 26.79 17.86
N ASP A 465 4.43 26.40 17.10
CA ASP A 465 3.02 26.44 17.44
C ASP A 465 2.50 25.00 17.48
N MET A 466 2.06 24.56 18.64
CA MET A 466 1.61 23.19 18.89
C MET A 466 0.30 23.18 19.64
N GLU A 467 -0.64 22.39 19.13
CA GLU A 467 -1.88 22.04 19.80
C GLU A 467 -1.94 20.53 20.02
N LEU A 468 -2.34 20.11 21.20
CA LEU A 468 -2.51 18.71 21.57
C LEU A 468 -3.77 18.55 22.39
N ALA A 469 -4.67 17.66 21.96
CA ALA A 469 -5.97 17.39 22.60
C ALA A 469 -6.85 18.65 22.80
N GLY A 470 -6.75 19.63 21.88
CA GLY A 470 -7.48 20.90 21.94
C GLY A 470 -6.83 21.96 22.82
N GLU A 471 -5.66 21.68 23.41
CA GLU A 471 -4.92 22.62 24.25
C GLU A 471 -3.66 23.13 23.54
N LYS A 472 -3.43 24.43 23.60
CA LYS A 472 -2.21 25.04 23.08
C LYS A 472 -1.02 24.77 24.02
N ILE A 473 0.01 24.10 23.49
CA ILE A 473 1.19 23.72 24.27
C ILE A 473 2.20 24.87 24.28
N GLN A 474 2.59 25.29 25.48
CA GLN A 474 3.64 26.28 25.69
C GLN A 474 4.86 25.62 26.32
N PHE A 475 6.04 25.98 25.81
CA PHE A 475 7.31 25.45 26.28
C PHE A 475 8.04 26.50 27.14
N LYS A 476 8.52 26.08 28.31
CA LYS A 476 9.41 26.84 29.14
C LYS A 476 10.81 26.96 28.51
N GLN A 477 11.23 25.85 27.91
CA GLN A 477 12.47 25.71 27.17
C GLN A 477 12.26 24.64 26.10
N ILE A 478 12.76 24.87 24.90
CA ILE A 478 12.79 23.89 23.82
C ILE A 478 14.03 24.08 22.97
N GLY A 479 14.67 22.99 22.56
CA GLY A 479 15.82 23.00 21.68
C GLY A 479 15.71 21.90 20.62
N VAL A 480 16.54 21.98 19.60
CA VAL A 480 16.53 21.07 18.43
C VAL A 480 17.94 20.65 18.04
N PHE A 481 18.06 19.41 17.58
CA PHE A 481 19.28 18.87 16.97
C PHE A 481 18.93 17.85 15.89
N SER A 482 19.90 17.47 15.08
CA SER A 482 19.78 16.42 14.09
C SER A 482 20.84 15.34 14.32
N GLU A 483 20.45 14.07 14.20
CA GLU A 483 21.34 12.90 14.35
C GLU A 483 20.82 11.73 13.54
N HIS A 484 21.58 10.63 13.49
CA HIS A 484 21.05 9.37 13.02
C HIS A 484 19.93 8.89 13.93
N SER A 485 18.79 8.51 13.35
CA SER A 485 17.63 8.06 14.12
C SER A 485 17.97 6.89 15.04
N LYS A 486 17.59 7.00 16.29
CA LYS A 486 17.66 5.92 17.28
C LYS A 486 16.39 5.13 17.40
N TRP A 487 15.36 5.60 16.72
CA TRP A 487 14.02 5.01 16.79
C TRP A 487 13.43 4.80 15.40
N PRO A 488 12.80 3.63 15.16
CA PRO A 488 12.84 2.42 16.00
C PRO A 488 14.24 1.79 16.00
N PRO A 489 14.56 0.93 16.95
CA PRO A 489 15.81 0.21 16.93
C PRO A 489 15.88 -0.67 15.68
N LEU A 490 16.78 -0.32 14.77
CA LEU A 490 17.03 -1.07 13.54
C LEU A 490 18.12 -2.12 13.79
N PRO A 491 18.12 -3.24 13.03
CA PRO A 491 19.23 -4.18 13.06
C PRO A 491 20.58 -3.49 12.81
N PRO A 492 21.68 -3.97 13.37
CA PRO A 492 22.99 -3.31 13.29
C PRO A 492 23.51 -3.06 11.88
N ASN A 493 23.08 -3.86 10.91
CA ASN A 493 23.45 -3.81 9.50
C ASN A 493 22.51 -2.96 8.64
N VAL A 494 21.48 -2.36 9.23
CA VAL A 494 20.56 -1.46 8.51
C VAL A 494 21.00 -0.02 8.77
N PRO A 495 21.33 0.77 7.74
CA PRO A 495 21.66 2.18 7.89
C PRO A 495 20.51 2.94 8.56
N LYS A 496 20.84 3.75 9.54
CA LYS A 496 19.86 4.55 10.27
C LYS A 496 19.58 5.82 9.49
N PRO A 497 18.30 6.14 9.19
CA PRO A 497 17.95 7.38 8.52
C PRO A 497 18.31 8.58 9.40
N PRO A 498 18.51 9.77 8.81
CA PRO A 498 18.62 11.00 9.57
C PRO A 498 17.31 11.32 10.28
N SER A 499 17.40 12.00 11.42
CA SER A 499 16.26 12.49 12.18
C SER A 499 16.48 13.90 12.68
N ILE A 500 15.37 14.62 12.91
CA ILE A 500 15.35 15.90 13.59
C ILE A 500 14.61 15.70 14.90
N VAL A 501 15.27 16.05 16.00
CA VAL A 501 14.77 15.80 17.35
C VAL A 501 14.62 17.12 18.10
N PHE A 502 13.45 17.35 18.67
CA PHE A 502 13.13 18.48 19.53
C PHE A 502 12.91 17.97 20.94
N ILE A 503 13.47 18.63 21.92
CA ILE A 503 13.27 18.31 23.34
C ILE A 503 12.88 19.59 24.05
N GLY A 504 11.72 19.57 24.71
CA GLY A 504 11.19 20.75 25.40
C GLY A 504 10.51 20.39 26.72
N THR A 505 10.46 21.36 27.63
CA THR A 505 9.74 21.27 28.90
C THR A 505 8.45 22.08 28.82
N ARG A 506 7.32 21.42 29.02
CA ARG A 506 5.99 22.03 28.98
C ARG A 506 5.76 22.93 30.18
N VAL A 507 5.12 24.09 29.95
CA VAL A 507 4.89 25.09 31.02
C VAL A 507 3.86 24.60 32.04
N SER A 508 2.79 23.92 31.61
CA SER A 508 1.63 23.58 32.44
C SER A 508 1.96 22.63 33.59
N ASP A 509 2.86 21.69 33.40
CA ASP A 509 3.17 20.63 34.36
C ASP A 509 4.67 20.34 34.54
N GLY A 510 5.51 20.97 33.73
CA GLY A 510 6.96 20.73 33.75
C GLY A 510 7.38 19.41 33.12
N GLU A 511 6.49 18.69 32.44
CA GLU A 511 6.84 17.45 31.75
C GLU A 511 7.70 17.69 30.51
N THR A 512 8.53 16.72 30.20
CA THR A 512 9.35 16.71 28.98
C THR A 512 8.55 16.16 27.81
N LEU A 513 8.53 16.94 26.72
CA LEU A 513 8.06 16.48 25.41
C LEU A 513 9.25 16.28 24.48
N THR A 514 9.29 15.12 23.83
CA THR A 514 10.25 14.83 22.75
C THR A 514 9.51 14.65 21.46
N LEU A 515 9.90 15.42 20.42
CA LEU A 515 9.38 15.29 19.06
C LEU A 515 10.50 14.73 18.19
N GLY A 516 10.26 13.60 17.52
CA GLY A 516 11.25 12.99 16.64
C GLY A 516 10.67 12.81 15.23
N PHE A 517 11.34 13.34 14.21
CA PHE A 517 10.94 13.24 12.81
C PHE A 517 11.99 12.50 12.01
N GLY A 518 11.58 11.39 11.38
CA GLY A 518 12.41 10.68 10.40
C GLY A 518 12.43 11.42 9.06
N VAL A 519 13.60 11.54 8.48
CA VAL A 519 13.81 12.28 7.22
C VAL A 519 14.43 11.35 6.18
N PRO A 520 13.96 11.34 4.92
CA PRO A 520 14.64 10.63 3.84
C PRO A 520 16.09 11.11 3.70
N ILE A 521 17.03 10.17 3.54
CA ILE A 521 18.47 10.46 3.45
C ILE A 521 18.81 11.39 2.28
N GLU A 522 17.99 11.35 1.23
CA GLU A 522 18.12 12.19 0.04
C GLU A 522 17.96 13.68 0.34
N MET A 523 17.25 14.01 1.43
CA MET A 523 17.07 15.40 1.88
C MET A 523 18.33 15.97 2.54
N PHE A 524 19.28 15.11 2.94
CA PHE A 524 20.56 15.50 3.53
C PHE A 524 21.69 15.58 2.50
N LYS A 525 21.34 15.99 1.28
CA LYS A 525 22.31 16.33 0.22
C LYS A 525 22.34 17.85 0.04
N PRO A 526 23.50 18.47 -0.19
CA PRO A 526 23.59 19.88 -0.48
C PRO A 526 22.72 20.25 -1.69
N THR A 527 21.76 21.13 -1.52
CA THR A 527 20.93 21.66 -2.60
C THR A 527 20.83 23.16 -2.49
N GLU A 528 20.64 23.84 -3.63
CA GLU A 528 20.48 25.30 -3.71
C GLU A 528 19.02 25.75 -3.52
N LYS A 529 18.07 24.81 -3.39
CA LYS A 529 16.63 25.09 -3.29
C LYS A 529 16.00 24.33 -2.14
N ASP A 530 14.99 24.94 -1.54
CA ASP A 530 14.14 24.31 -0.55
C ASP A 530 13.49 23.05 -1.11
N GLN A 531 13.56 21.97 -0.34
CA GLN A 531 12.96 20.69 -0.69
C GLN A 531 11.85 20.36 0.30
N THR A 532 10.66 20.10 -0.20
CA THR A 532 9.51 19.68 0.62
C THR A 532 9.22 18.20 0.42
N VAL A 533 9.12 17.47 1.53
CA VAL A 533 8.87 16.03 1.53
C VAL A 533 7.84 15.66 2.60
N GLN A 534 7.13 14.55 2.37
CA GLN A 534 6.30 13.95 3.41
C GLN A 534 7.19 13.36 4.49
N ILE A 535 6.91 13.70 5.74
CA ILE A 535 7.62 13.18 6.91
C ILE A 535 6.66 12.56 7.91
N GLY A 536 7.15 11.57 8.62
CA GLY A 536 6.49 10.97 9.77
C GLY A 536 7.37 11.06 11.00
N GLY A 537 6.78 10.86 12.16
CA GLY A 537 7.53 10.93 13.40
C GLY A 537 6.67 10.56 14.62
N ILE A 538 7.17 10.96 15.78
CA ILE A 538 6.53 10.69 17.08
C ILE A 538 6.56 11.92 17.97
N VAL A 539 5.56 12.02 18.84
CA VAL A 539 5.55 12.85 20.04
C VAL A 539 5.59 11.91 21.23
N ILE A 540 6.51 12.14 22.15
CA ILE A 540 6.64 11.40 23.40
C ILE A 540 6.36 12.38 24.53
N GLU A 541 5.32 12.09 25.34
CA GLU A 541 5.05 12.77 26.59
C GLU A 541 5.68 11.98 27.73
N GLY A 542 6.54 12.61 28.51
CA GLY A 542 7.33 11.96 29.53
C GLY A 542 8.67 11.40 29.03
N GLU A 543 9.37 10.64 29.88
CA GLU A 543 10.68 10.07 29.57
C GLU A 543 10.53 8.74 28.81
N PHE A 544 11.08 8.67 27.61
CA PHE A 544 10.98 7.49 26.74
C PHE A 544 11.46 6.21 27.42
N GLY A 545 10.65 5.16 27.34
CA GLY A 545 10.93 3.85 27.95
C GLY A 545 10.62 3.77 29.46
N LYS A 546 10.19 4.84 30.10
CA LYS A 546 9.75 4.83 31.48
C LYS A 546 8.24 4.52 31.60
N PRO A 547 7.78 3.95 32.72
CA PRO A 547 6.35 3.81 32.99
C PRO A 547 5.65 5.17 32.96
N GLY A 548 4.55 5.29 32.21
CA GLY A 548 3.78 6.51 32.07
C GLY A 548 4.10 7.35 30.82
N ALA A 549 5.17 7.04 30.08
CA ALA A 549 5.42 7.71 28.80
C ALA A 549 4.32 7.37 27.77
N GLU A 550 3.74 8.40 27.15
CA GLU A 550 2.79 8.26 26.07
C GLU A 550 3.45 8.58 24.73
N VAL A 551 3.21 7.74 23.73
CA VAL A 551 3.74 7.92 22.37
C VAL A 551 2.58 8.14 21.40
N LYS A 552 2.61 9.27 20.67
CA LYS A 552 1.67 9.58 19.61
C LYS A 552 2.42 9.66 18.28
N MET A 553 1.75 9.31 17.20
CA MET A 553 2.32 9.43 15.86
C MET A 553 2.07 10.80 15.27
N VAL A 554 3.01 11.28 14.48
CA VAL A 554 2.84 12.51 13.70
C VAL A 554 3.11 12.28 12.24
N SER A 555 2.41 13.03 11.40
CA SER A 555 2.43 12.92 9.96
C SER A 555 2.18 14.28 9.30
N GLY A 556 2.92 14.60 8.26
CA GLY A 556 2.75 15.83 7.52
C GLY A 556 3.92 16.12 6.58
N ARG A 557 4.34 17.38 6.48
CA ARG A 557 5.36 17.84 5.55
C ARG A 557 6.52 18.51 6.27
N GLY A 558 7.73 18.26 5.77
CA GLY A 558 8.94 18.99 6.14
C GLY A 558 9.55 19.67 4.92
N THR A 559 9.93 20.93 5.06
CA THR A 559 10.68 21.67 4.04
C THR A 559 12.09 21.93 4.58
N PHE A 560 13.10 21.53 3.83
CA PHE A 560 14.51 21.58 4.20
C PHE A 560 15.23 22.62 3.34
N SER A 561 15.80 23.63 3.99
CA SER A 561 16.58 24.70 3.32
C SER A 561 18.08 24.39 3.35
N LYS A 562 18.56 23.75 4.41
CA LYS A 562 19.93 23.22 4.55
C LYS A 562 19.87 21.89 5.28
N ALA A 563 20.57 20.88 4.78
CA ALA A 563 20.70 19.61 5.46
C ALA A 563 21.95 18.86 4.97
N GLU A 564 22.90 18.61 5.88
CA GLU A 564 24.11 17.84 5.62
C GLU A 564 24.43 16.93 6.81
N MET A 565 24.73 15.67 6.58
CA MET A 565 25.14 14.70 7.61
C MET A 565 26.63 14.79 7.89
N LYS A 566 27.06 15.90 8.45
CA LYS A 566 28.44 16.16 8.85
C LYS A 566 28.42 16.88 10.18
N GLU A 567 29.25 16.44 11.13
CA GLU A 567 29.34 17.01 12.49
C GLU A 567 29.40 18.54 12.46
N GLY A 568 28.45 19.20 13.16
CA GLY A 568 28.31 20.61 13.27
C GLY A 568 27.66 21.33 12.08
N SER A 569 27.38 20.66 10.98
CA SER A 569 26.71 21.27 9.80
C SER A 569 25.28 21.70 10.13
N ALA A 570 24.86 22.83 9.50
CA ALA A 570 23.54 23.38 9.70
C ALA A 570 22.44 22.49 9.08
N VAL A 571 21.36 22.29 9.83
CA VAL A 571 20.13 21.63 9.39
C VAL A 571 18.97 22.57 9.69
N THR A 572 18.39 23.16 8.65
CA THR A 572 17.36 24.21 8.80
C THR A 572 16.14 23.92 7.96
N GLY A 573 14.97 24.33 8.45
CA GLY A 573 13.73 24.14 7.71
C GLY A 573 12.47 24.44 8.50
N THR A 574 11.34 23.98 7.95
CA THR A 574 10.02 24.06 8.58
C THR A 574 9.35 22.69 8.58
N ILE A 575 8.51 22.44 9.57
CA ILE A 575 7.73 21.20 9.67
C ILE A 575 6.27 21.56 9.97
N GLU A 576 5.36 20.99 9.21
CA GLU A 576 3.92 21.09 9.41
C GLU A 576 3.33 19.68 9.47
N VAL A 577 2.91 19.26 10.66
CA VAL A 577 2.37 17.91 10.89
C VAL A 577 1.15 17.96 11.80
N PHE A 578 0.32 16.94 11.69
CA PHE A 578 -0.74 16.67 12.65
C PHE A 578 -0.36 15.50 13.55
N ILE A 579 -0.84 15.57 14.80
CA ILE A 579 -0.65 14.54 15.81
C ILE A 579 -1.82 13.57 15.73
N THR A 580 -1.55 12.27 15.78
CA THR A 580 -2.56 11.24 15.68
C THR A 580 -2.43 10.21 16.79
N GLU A 581 -3.57 9.63 17.16
CA GLU A 581 -3.63 8.46 18.02
C GLU A 581 -4.41 7.33 17.34
N PRO A 582 -4.07 6.07 17.62
CA PRO A 582 -4.78 4.93 17.08
C PRO A 582 -6.17 4.81 17.71
N VAL A 583 -7.19 4.55 16.87
CA VAL A 583 -8.56 4.25 17.26
C VAL A 583 -8.97 2.93 16.60
N GLY A 584 -9.63 2.06 17.33
CA GLY A 584 -9.97 0.71 16.86
C GLY A 584 -9.02 -0.33 17.44
N ASP A 585 -9.37 -1.61 17.22
CA ASP A 585 -8.71 -2.80 17.78
C ASP A 585 -8.58 -2.77 19.33
N ARG A 586 -9.63 -2.37 20.00
CA ARG A 586 -9.84 -2.93 21.35
C ARG A 586 -10.39 -4.34 21.14
N ARG A 587 -9.53 -5.34 21.15
CA ARG A 587 -9.97 -6.69 21.48
C ARG A 587 -10.59 -6.57 22.86
N GLN A 588 -11.92 -6.41 22.88
CA GLN A 588 -12.65 -6.61 24.12
C GLN A 588 -12.49 -8.09 24.44
N GLU A 589 -11.79 -8.35 25.52
CA GLU A 589 -11.63 -9.65 26.16
C GLU A 589 -12.96 -10.36 26.39
#